data_be0f84df7b960423c89ad69ea4f5599f
#
_entry.id   be0f84df7b960423c89ad69ea4f5599f
#
_cell.length_a   1.000
_cell.length_b   1.000
_cell.length_c   1.000
_cell.angle_alpha   90.00
_cell.angle_beta   90.00
_cell.angle_gamma   90.00
#
_symmetry.space_group_name_H-M   'P 1'
#
loop_
_entity.id
_entity.type
_entity.pdbx_description
1 polymer ?
#
loop_
_entity_poly.entity_id
_entity_poly.type
_entity_poly.pdbx_seq_one_letter_code
_entity_poly.pdbx_strand_id
1 'polypeptide(L)'
;MTTQLRCIIVEDEPLAAEILAEYIEMTPFLTLTHTCPDAIKALDVVHAHPVDVIFLDINLPKLNGLEFLKTLRKPPRVIVTSAYHEFAVEGFDLQVTDYLLKPIEFSRFTKAANKLLLPQRLADVQGPAAAKSAGAVRPYYFFTVSKRSVKIYLDEILFIESLKDSVSIHTTSKSYSTHYQLGELEELMRSDNFLRIHRSFLVAMDKIESFSAAEVEIAGRTIPI
;
A
#
# COMPACT_ATOMS: atom_id res chain seq x y z
N MET A 1 17.58 2.46 -19.46
CA MET A 1 16.50 3.40 -19.80
C MET A 1 15.37 3.13 -18.85
N THR A 2 15.07 4.04 -17.93
CA THR A 2 13.94 3.90 -17.01
C THR A 2 12.66 4.09 -17.81
N THR A 3 11.83 3.05 -17.91
CA THR A 3 10.54 3.12 -18.61
C THR A 3 9.64 4.05 -17.81
N GLN A 4 9.27 5.20 -18.36
CA GLN A 4 8.30 6.11 -17.74
C GLN A 4 6.91 5.50 -17.82
N LEU A 5 6.15 5.52 -16.72
CA LEU A 5 4.78 5.06 -16.65
C LEU A 5 3.84 6.21 -17.01
N ARG A 6 3.00 6.00 -18.03
CA ARG A 6 1.99 6.98 -18.43
C ARG A 6 0.82 6.92 -17.47
N CYS A 7 0.52 8.03 -16.82
CA CYS A 7 -0.57 8.08 -15.86
C CYS A 7 -1.63 9.11 -16.25
N ILE A 8 -2.84 8.86 -15.78
CA ILE A 8 -3.94 9.80 -15.83
C ILE A 8 -4.44 10.08 -14.42
N ILE A 9 -5.00 11.27 -14.22
CA ILE A 9 -5.74 11.66 -13.03
C ILE A 9 -7.22 11.65 -13.38
N VAL A 10 -8.04 11.06 -12.50
CA VAL A 10 -9.51 11.10 -12.59
C VAL A 10 -10.02 11.68 -11.28
N GLU A 11 -10.35 12.97 -11.34
CA GLU A 11 -10.63 13.81 -10.16
C GLU A 11 -11.51 14.98 -10.59
N ASP A 12 -12.63 15.20 -9.93
CA ASP A 12 -13.56 16.29 -10.25
C ASP A 12 -13.25 17.60 -9.51
N GLU A 13 -12.44 17.54 -8.45
CA GLU A 13 -11.99 18.70 -7.70
C GLU A 13 -10.69 19.27 -8.32
N PRO A 14 -10.72 20.48 -8.94
CA PRO A 14 -9.56 21.01 -9.67
C PRO A 14 -8.30 21.15 -8.80
N LEU A 15 -8.47 21.61 -7.55
CA LEU A 15 -7.32 21.79 -6.63
C LEU A 15 -6.65 20.46 -6.26
N ALA A 16 -7.42 19.41 -6.03
CA ALA A 16 -6.88 18.08 -5.76
C ALA A 16 -6.17 17.51 -7.00
N ALA A 17 -6.70 17.74 -8.19
CA ALA A 17 -6.07 17.34 -9.44
C ALA A 17 -4.74 18.08 -9.68
N GLU A 18 -4.67 19.39 -9.39
CA GLU A 18 -3.44 20.19 -9.49
C GLU A 18 -2.35 19.66 -8.54
N ILE A 19 -2.68 19.38 -7.28
CA ILE A 19 -1.74 18.82 -6.30
C ILE A 19 -1.18 17.46 -6.78
N LEU A 20 -2.04 16.59 -7.30
CA LEU A 20 -1.60 15.30 -7.86
C LEU A 20 -0.71 15.49 -9.08
N ALA A 21 -1.03 16.46 -9.96
CA ALA A 21 -0.22 16.77 -11.14
C ALA A 21 1.19 17.24 -10.75
N GLU A 22 1.30 18.15 -9.76
CA GLU A 22 2.59 18.59 -9.23
C GLU A 22 3.40 17.41 -8.67
N TYR A 23 2.77 16.52 -7.90
CA TYR A 23 3.46 15.35 -7.32
C TYR A 23 3.93 14.37 -8.39
N ILE A 24 3.14 14.19 -9.46
CA ILE A 24 3.52 13.36 -10.61
C ILE A 24 4.72 13.98 -11.33
N GLU A 25 4.73 15.28 -11.55
CA GLU A 25 5.84 16.01 -12.19
C GLU A 25 7.14 15.88 -11.38
N MET A 26 7.05 15.90 -10.05
CA MET A 26 8.18 15.68 -9.15
C MET A 26 8.67 14.23 -9.12
N THR A 27 7.98 13.28 -9.78
CA THR A 27 8.29 11.86 -9.74
C THR A 27 8.86 11.37 -11.08
N PRO A 28 10.19 11.15 -11.23
CA PRO A 28 10.87 11.01 -12.52
C PRO A 28 10.41 9.84 -13.39
N PHE A 29 9.80 8.80 -12.80
CA PHE A 29 9.31 7.62 -13.52
C PHE A 29 7.83 7.69 -13.91
N LEU A 30 7.13 8.78 -13.57
CA LEU A 30 5.75 9.03 -13.96
C LEU A 30 5.67 10.11 -15.05
N THR A 31 4.69 10.00 -15.93
CA THR A 31 4.37 11.01 -16.93
C THR A 31 2.86 11.20 -16.98
N LEU A 32 2.37 12.37 -16.58
CA LEU A 32 0.96 12.71 -16.67
C LEU A 32 0.60 12.93 -18.14
N THR A 33 -0.40 12.17 -18.61
CA THR A 33 -0.89 12.29 -20.00
C THR A 33 -2.21 13.02 -20.10
N HIS A 34 -3.12 12.79 -19.14
CA HIS A 34 -4.45 13.41 -19.12
C HIS A 34 -4.93 13.62 -17.70
N THR A 35 -5.76 14.66 -17.52
CA THR A 35 -6.58 14.87 -16.35
C THR A 35 -8.06 14.82 -16.78
N CYS A 36 -8.84 13.96 -16.15
CA CYS A 36 -10.23 13.69 -16.46
C CYS A 36 -11.12 14.14 -15.30
N PRO A 37 -12.10 15.01 -15.52
CA PRO A 37 -12.97 15.50 -14.44
C PRO A 37 -14.08 14.51 -14.05
N ASP A 38 -14.26 13.43 -14.78
CA ASP A 38 -15.24 12.37 -14.48
C ASP A 38 -14.83 11.02 -15.10
N ALA A 39 -15.49 9.96 -14.63
CA ALA A 39 -15.26 8.60 -15.05
C ALA A 39 -15.56 8.36 -16.55
N ILE A 40 -16.52 9.09 -17.14
CA ILE A 40 -16.89 8.94 -18.56
C ILE A 40 -15.75 9.42 -19.44
N LYS A 41 -15.17 10.59 -19.10
CA LYS A 41 -13.99 11.11 -19.80
C LYS A 41 -12.79 10.18 -19.65
N ALA A 42 -12.62 9.60 -18.47
CA ALA A 42 -11.57 8.62 -18.23
C ALA A 42 -11.74 7.34 -19.07
N LEU A 43 -12.97 6.86 -19.28
CA LEU A 43 -13.25 5.72 -20.18
C LEU A 43 -12.80 6.02 -21.60
N ASP A 44 -13.13 7.21 -22.13
CA ASP A 44 -12.70 7.62 -23.48
C ASP A 44 -11.17 7.60 -23.60
N VAL A 45 -10.46 8.15 -22.60
CA VAL A 45 -9.00 8.20 -22.58
C VAL A 45 -8.38 6.80 -22.51
N VAL A 46 -8.86 5.95 -21.60
CA VAL A 46 -8.33 4.58 -21.42
C VAL A 46 -8.55 3.71 -22.67
N HIS A 47 -9.63 3.94 -23.42
CA HIS A 47 -9.88 3.22 -24.68
C HIS A 47 -9.05 3.75 -25.84
N ALA A 48 -8.77 5.08 -25.89
CA ALA A 48 -8.07 5.72 -27.00
C ALA A 48 -6.54 5.73 -26.86
N HIS A 49 -6.04 5.69 -25.63
CA HIS A 49 -4.63 5.87 -25.32
C HIS A 49 -4.08 4.78 -24.39
N PRO A 50 -2.81 4.43 -24.53
CA PRO A 50 -2.16 3.52 -23.60
C PRO A 50 -1.92 4.22 -22.25
N VAL A 51 -2.54 3.69 -21.19
CA VAL A 51 -2.44 4.15 -19.79
C VAL A 51 -1.84 3.04 -18.96
N ASP A 52 -0.81 3.35 -18.15
CA ASP A 52 -0.12 2.39 -17.29
C ASP A 52 -0.62 2.52 -15.82
N VAL A 53 -1.05 3.73 -15.43
CA VAL A 53 -1.48 4.06 -14.06
C VAL A 53 -2.68 5.00 -14.07
N ILE A 54 -3.63 4.80 -13.16
CA ILE A 54 -4.74 5.71 -12.88
C ILE A 54 -4.64 6.18 -11.43
N PHE A 55 -4.59 7.49 -11.20
CA PHE A 55 -4.90 8.11 -9.92
C PHE A 55 -6.40 8.44 -9.94
N LEU A 56 -7.17 7.79 -9.07
CA LEU A 56 -8.64 7.75 -9.18
C LEU A 56 -9.31 8.23 -7.90
N ASP A 57 -10.07 9.30 -7.98
CA ASP A 57 -11.01 9.62 -6.90
C ASP A 57 -12.20 8.65 -6.91
N ILE A 58 -12.64 8.26 -5.70
CA ILE A 58 -13.85 7.46 -5.53
C ILE A 58 -15.10 8.30 -5.77
N ASN A 59 -15.13 9.53 -5.27
CA ASN A 59 -16.33 10.37 -5.24
C ASN A 59 -16.52 11.17 -6.52
N LEU A 60 -16.53 10.50 -7.65
CA LEU A 60 -16.76 11.15 -8.94
C LEU A 60 -18.26 11.37 -9.23
N PRO A 61 -18.62 12.44 -9.96
CA PRO A 61 -19.97 12.67 -10.40
C PRO A 61 -20.42 11.62 -11.44
N LYS A 62 -21.70 11.26 -11.43
CA LYS A 62 -22.39 10.36 -12.37
C LYS A 62 -22.00 8.87 -12.22
N LEU A 63 -20.76 8.53 -12.16
CA LEU A 63 -20.26 7.16 -12.00
C LEU A 63 -19.15 7.16 -10.95
N ASN A 64 -19.39 6.48 -9.83
CA ASN A 64 -18.42 6.32 -8.75
C ASN A 64 -17.14 5.66 -9.25
N GLY A 65 -15.97 6.06 -8.69
CA GLY A 65 -14.66 5.56 -9.11
C GLY A 65 -14.52 4.03 -9.02
N LEU A 66 -15.12 3.39 -8.00
CA LEU A 66 -15.08 1.94 -7.86
C LEU A 66 -15.96 1.24 -8.91
N GLU A 67 -17.10 1.82 -9.27
CA GLU A 67 -17.95 1.31 -10.36
C GLU A 67 -17.23 1.49 -11.70
N PHE A 68 -16.55 2.62 -11.91
CA PHE A 68 -15.72 2.83 -13.10
C PHE A 68 -14.69 1.70 -13.24
N LEU A 69 -13.96 1.34 -12.18
CA LEU A 69 -12.98 0.25 -12.23
C LEU A 69 -13.60 -1.09 -12.64
N LYS A 70 -14.80 -1.40 -12.17
CA LYS A 70 -15.53 -2.63 -12.53
C LYS A 70 -15.90 -2.69 -14.03
N THR A 71 -15.95 -1.55 -14.71
CA THR A 71 -16.22 -1.51 -16.17
C THR A 71 -15.01 -1.87 -17.01
N LEU A 72 -13.79 -1.76 -16.46
CA LEU A 72 -12.56 -2.01 -17.18
C LEU A 72 -12.23 -3.51 -17.18
N ARG A 73 -12.16 -4.14 -18.36
CA ARG A 73 -11.81 -5.57 -18.50
C ARG A 73 -10.39 -5.90 -18.07
N LYS A 74 -9.45 -4.98 -18.27
CA LYS A 74 -8.04 -5.06 -17.87
C LYS A 74 -7.64 -3.68 -17.34
N PRO A 75 -7.91 -3.39 -16.08
CA PRO A 75 -7.57 -2.09 -15.53
C PRO A 75 -6.05 -1.90 -15.52
N PRO A 76 -5.56 -0.70 -15.82
CA PRO A 76 -4.19 -0.30 -15.48
C PRO A 76 -3.94 -0.42 -13.98
N ARG A 77 -2.73 -0.17 -13.51
CA ARG A 77 -2.48 -0.04 -12.08
C ARG A 77 -3.24 1.16 -11.54
N VAL A 78 -3.86 1.01 -10.38
CA VAL A 78 -4.72 2.03 -9.81
C VAL A 78 -4.21 2.43 -8.44
N ILE A 79 -4.08 3.74 -8.21
CA ILE A 79 -3.93 4.35 -6.90
C ILE A 79 -5.21 5.14 -6.65
N VAL A 80 -5.95 4.73 -5.64
CA VAL A 80 -7.21 5.39 -5.26
C VAL A 80 -6.93 6.60 -4.39
N THR A 81 -7.68 7.68 -4.59
CA THR A 81 -7.71 8.85 -3.70
C THR A 81 -9.11 9.03 -3.10
N SER A 82 -9.22 9.44 -1.85
CA SER A 82 -10.52 9.67 -1.20
C SER A 82 -10.40 10.54 0.04
N ALA A 83 -11.49 11.25 0.38
CA ALA A 83 -11.63 11.94 1.66
C ALA A 83 -12.09 11.00 2.80
N TYR A 84 -12.48 9.76 2.52
CA TYR A 84 -13.10 8.85 3.48
C TYR A 84 -12.29 7.59 3.70
N HIS A 85 -12.09 7.21 4.96
CA HIS A 85 -11.39 5.98 5.35
C HIS A 85 -12.18 4.69 5.01
N GLU A 86 -13.49 4.77 4.95
CA GLU A 86 -14.40 3.63 4.83
C GLU A 86 -14.22 2.85 3.51
N PHE A 87 -13.88 3.56 2.43
CA PHE A 87 -13.67 2.95 1.11
C PHE A 87 -12.35 2.20 0.95
N ALA A 88 -11.43 2.28 1.93
CA ALA A 88 -10.21 1.50 1.91
C ALA A 88 -10.48 -0.02 1.95
N VAL A 89 -11.60 -0.44 2.58
CA VAL A 89 -12.02 -1.84 2.68
C VAL A 89 -12.60 -2.35 1.35
N GLU A 90 -13.40 -1.55 0.66
CA GLU A 90 -13.98 -1.93 -0.65
C GLU A 90 -12.94 -1.93 -1.78
N GLY A 91 -11.89 -1.09 -1.69
CA GLY A 91 -10.77 -1.07 -2.64
C GLY A 91 -9.94 -2.36 -2.60
N PHE A 92 -9.97 -3.11 -1.50
CA PHE A 92 -9.26 -4.39 -1.36
C PHE A 92 -9.76 -5.46 -2.33
N ASP A 93 -11.07 -5.51 -2.61
CA ASP A 93 -11.67 -6.46 -3.56
C ASP A 93 -11.35 -6.13 -5.03
N LEU A 94 -10.86 -4.92 -5.33
CA LEU A 94 -10.60 -4.42 -6.69
C LEU A 94 -9.12 -4.42 -7.09
N GLN A 95 -8.23 -5.04 -6.30
CA GLN A 95 -6.79 -5.18 -6.59
C GLN A 95 -6.10 -3.84 -6.92
N VAL A 96 -6.42 -2.76 -6.19
CA VAL A 96 -5.76 -1.47 -6.35
C VAL A 96 -4.32 -1.52 -5.79
N THR A 97 -3.41 -0.76 -6.39
CA THR A 97 -2.00 -0.73 -5.97
C THR A 97 -1.83 -0.06 -4.61
N ASP A 98 -2.57 1.02 -4.36
CA ASP A 98 -2.55 1.74 -3.09
C ASP A 98 -3.77 2.65 -2.94
N TYR A 99 -3.93 3.20 -1.72
CA TYR A 99 -5.00 4.10 -1.32
C TYR A 99 -4.42 5.35 -0.67
N LEU A 100 -4.79 6.54 -1.13
CA LEU A 100 -4.36 7.84 -0.62
C LEU A 100 -5.53 8.57 0.01
N LEU A 101 -5.44 8.87 1.29
CA LEU A 101 -6.43 9.70 1.98
C LEU A 101 -6.15 11.18 1.73
N LYS A 102 -7.17 11.95 1.40
CA LYS A 102 -7.10 13.42 1.31
C LYS A 102 -7.14 14.05 2.73
N PRO A 103 -6.30 15.07 3.03
CA PRO A 103 -5.34 15.71 2.15
C PRO A 103 -4.11 14.85 1.89
N ILE A 104 -3.70 14.74 0.62
CA ILE A 104 -2.60 13.87 0.22
C ILE A 104 -1.27 14.57 0.51
N GLU A 105 -0.46 14.00 1.38
CA GLU A 105 0.91 14.44 1.62
C GLU A 105 1.87 13.88 0.58
N PHE A 106 2.84 14.67 0.13
CA PHE A 106 3.85 14.22 -0.85
C PHE A 106 4.61 12.97 -0.41
N SER A 107 4.91 12.85 0.89
CA SER A 107 5.56 11.66 1.47
C SER A 107 4.73 10.39 1.28
N ARG A 108 3.40 10.49 1.43
CA ARG A 108 2.46 9.39 1.25
C ARG A 108 2.27 9.04 -0.23
N PHE A 109 2.16 10.06 -1.09
CA PHE A 109 2.12 9.89 -2.54
C PHE A 109 3.37 9.16 -3.05
N THR A 110 4.57 9.57 -2.62
CA THR A 110 5.83 8.95 -3.03
C THR A 110 5.88 7.46 -2.65
N LYS A 111 5.38 7.09 -1.47
CA LYS A 111 5.29 5.68 -1.05
C LYS A 111 4.36 4.88 -1.96
N ALA A 112 3.20 5.42 -2.30
CA ALA A 112 2.26 4.78 -3.21
C ALA A 112 2.82 4.65 -4.63
N ALA A 113 3.44 5.71 -5.15
CA ALA A 113 4.07 5.71 -6.47
C ALA A 113 5.19 4.67 -6.57
N ASN A 114 6.01 4.50 -5.53
CA ASN A 114 7.08 3.48 -5.53
C ASN A 114 6.53 2.04 -5.62
N LYS A 115 5.31 1.77 -5.14
CA LYS A 115 4.66 0.46 -5.32
C LYS A 115 4.41 0.14 -6.80
N LEU A 116 4.26 1.15 -7.66
CA LEU A 116 4.10 0.98 -9.11
C LEU A 116 5.35 0.40 -9.79
N LEU A 117 6.51 0.46 -9.18
CA LEU A 117 7.75 -0.10 -9.72
C LEU A 117 7.89 -1.59 -9.42
N LEU A 118 7.04 -2.14 -8.56
CA LEU A 118 7.05 -3.58 -8.23
C LEU A 118 6.43 -4.38 -9.39
N PRO A 119 6.98 -5.56 -9.74
CA PRO A 119 6.41 -6.42 -10.77
C PRO A 119 4.99 -6.87 -10.40
N GLN A 120 4.05 -6.80 -11.34
CA GLN A 120 2.62 -7.12 -11.18
C GLN A 120 2.32 -8.59 -10.79
N ARG A 121 3.33 -9.44 -10.68
CA ARG A 121 3.17 -10.89 -10.41
C ARG A 121 2.84 -11.28 -8.97
N LEU A 122 2.68 -10.32 -8.05
CA LEU A 122 2.34 -10.61 -6.65
C LEU A 122 0.84 -10.51 -6.34
N ALA A 123 0.01 -10.04 -7.27
CA ALA A 123 -1.44 -9.90 -7.06
C ALA A 123 -2.25 -11.17 -7.42
N ASP A 124 -1.68 -12.12 -8.17
CA ASP A 124 -2.43 -13.27 -8.73
C ASP A 124 -2.24 -14.60 -7.97
N VAL A 125 -1.61 -14.61 -6.79
CA VAL A 125 -1.40 -15.87 -6.04
C VAL A 125 -2.04 -15.82 -4.67
N GLN A 126 -3.36 -15.93 -4.63
CA GLN A 126 -4.07 -16.50 -3.49
C GLN A 126 -4.50 -17.94 -3.86
N GLY A 127 -3.61 -18.87 -3.61
CA GLY A 127 -3.88 -20.31 -3.63
C GLY A 127 -2.80 -21.01 -2.83
N PRO A 128 -3.16 -22.02 -1.99
CA PRO A 128 -2.18 -22.65 -1.10
C PRO A 128 -1.29 -23.61 -1.87
N ALA A 129 -0.02 -23.46 -1.73
CA ALA A 129 1.07 -24.40 -1.97
C ALA A 129 2.09 -24.04 -3.07
N ALA A 130 3.33 -23.97 -2.56
CA ALA A 130 4.57 -24.34 -3.23
C ALA A 130 5.04 -23.54 -4.45
N ALA A 131 6.12 -22.78 -4.28
CA ALA A 131 7.38 -23.19 -4.91
C ALA A 131 8.44 -22.09 -4.79
N LYS A 132 9.54 -22.46 -4.25
CA LYS A 132 10.83 -21.79 -4.37
C LYS A 132 11.14 -21.56 -5.85
N SER A 133 11.20 -20.30 -6.31
CA SER A 133 11.94 -19.99 -7.53
C SER A 133 12.53 -18.58 -7.44
N ALA A 134 13.77 -18.49 -7.84
CA ALA A 134 14.68 -17.35 -7.74
C ALA A 134 14.16 -16.09 -8.45
N GLY A 135 14.22 -14.93 -7.75
CA GLY A 135 14.07 -13.61 -8.36
C GLY A 135 12.96 -12.71 -7.82
N ALA A 136 12.18 -13.13 -6.85
CA ALA A 136 11.16 -12.26 -6.22
C ALA A 136 11.84 -11.17 -5.37
N VAL A 137 11.58 -9.91 -5.68
CA VAL A 137 11.99 -8.80 -4.81
C VAL A 137 11.23 -8.92 -3.49
N ARG A 138 11.93 -9.30 -2.42
CA ARG A 138 11.35 -9.40 -1.06
C ARG A 138 10.95 -8.00 -0.60
N PRO A 139 9.70 -7.76 -0.17
CA PRO A 139 9.27 -6.47 0.34
C PRO A 139 10.04 -6.11 1.63
N TYR A 140 10.38 -4.84 1.80
CA TYR A 140 11.15 -4.36 2.93
C TYR A 140 10.81 -2.91 3.28
N TYR A 141 11.09 -2.53 4.53
CA TYR A 141 11.11 -1.13 4.96
C TYR A 141 12.48 -0.73 5.51
N PHE A 142 12.76 0.57 5.48
CA PHE A 142 13.88 1.14 6.20
C PHE A 142 13.39 1.72 7.52
N PHE A 143 13.96 1.22 8.62
CA PHE A 143 13.69 1.72 9.97
C PHE A 143 14.90 2.45 10.53
N THR A 144 14.65 3.55 11.24
CA THR A 144 15.73 4.26 11.94
C THR A 144 16.04 3.55 13.25
N VAL A 145 17.19 2.89 13.31
CA VAL A 145 17.70 2.17 14.48
C VAL A 145 19.02 2.80 14.88
N SER A 146 19.12 3.35 16.10
CA SER A 146 20.36 4.00 16.60
C SER A 146 20.96 5.00 15.60
N LYS A 147 20.14 5.91 15.05
CA LYS A 147 20.53 6.94 14.06
C LYS A 147 21.00 6.38 12.69
N ARG A 148 20.74 5.12 12.40
CA ARG A 148 21.04 4.49 11.10
C ARG A 148 19.77 3.96 10.47
N SER A 149 19.66 4.08 9.15
CA SER A 149 18.58 3.42 8.40
C SER A 149 18.94 1.96 8.18
N VAL A 150 18.17 1.07 8.77
CA VAL A 150 18.34 -0.38 8.67
C VAL A 150 17.24 -0.95 7.79
N LYS A 151 17.62 -1.68 6.76
CA LYS A 151 16.71 -2.42 5.89
C LYS A 151 16.22 -3.68 6.61
N ILE A 152 14.90 -3.82 6.76
CA ILE A 152 14.27 -5.01 7.36
C ILE A 152 13.26 -5.54 6.36
N TYR A 153 13.38 -6.83 6.01
CA TYR A 153 12.43 -7.51 5.14
C TYR A 153 11.16 -7.88 5.92
N LEU A 154 9.98 -7.68 5.29
CA LEU A 154 8.70 -7.92 5.95
C LEU A 154 8.49 -9.38 6.32
N ASP A 155 8.93 -10.29 5.46
CA ASP A 155 8.85 -11.74 5.68
C ASP A 155 9.77 -12.25 6.81
N GLU A 156 10.69 -11.41 7.30
CA GLU A 156 11.51 -11.68 8.49
C GLU A 156 10.86 -11.21 9.78
N ILE A 157 9.90 -10.27 9.73
CA ILE A 157 9.26 -9.74 10.92
C ILE A 157 8.27 -10.76 11.47
N LEU A 158 8.41 -11.08 12.75
CA LEU A 158 7.53 -11.97 13.50
C LEU A 158 6.38 -11.18 14.15
N PHE A 159 6.76 -10.19 14.93
CA PHE A 159 5.84 -9.27 15.60
C PHE A 159 6.58 -8.00 16.02
N ILE A 160 5.80 -6.98 16.37
CA ILE A 160 6.29 -5.70 16.87
C ILE A 160 5.67 -5.45 18.24
N GLU A 161 6.50 -5.12 19.22
CA GLU A 161 6.13 -4.87 20.60
C GLU A 161 6.33 -3.41 20.97
N SER A 162 5.30 -2.76 21.49
CA SER A 162 5.40 -1.39 22.02
C SER A 162 6.02 -1.43 23.41
N LEU A 163 7.09 -0.66 23.58
CA LEU A 163 7.74 -0.34 24.84
C LEU A 163 7.37 1.09 25.23
N LYS A 164 7.78 1.57 26.42
CA LYS A 164 7.38 2.90 26.92
C LYS A 164 7.59 4.04 25.90
N ASP A 165 8.80 4.15 25.35
CA ASP A 165 9.21 5.27 24.49
C ASP A 165 9.72 4.80 23.11
N SER A 166 9.50 3.55 22.77
CA SER A 166 10.00 2.92 21.56
C SER A 166 9.19 1.69 21.19
N VAL A 167 9.44 1.15 20.02
CA VAL A 167 8.94 -0.17 19.64
C VAL A 167 10.11 -1.10 19.36
N SER A 168 9.92 -2.38 19.66
CA SER A 168 10.86 -3.45 19.30
C SER A 168 10.30 -4.26 18.15
N ILE A 169 11.01 -4.29 17.02
CA ILE A 169 10.69 -5.12 15.85
C ILE A 169 11.43 -6.45 16.03
N HIS A 170 10.69 -7.52 16.26
CA HIS A 170 11.23 -8.86 16.40
C HIS A 170 11.24 -9.57 15.04
N THR A 171 12.42 -9.99 14.60
CA THR A 171 12.58 -10.72 13.35
C THR A 171 13.07 -12.15 13.61
N THR A 172 13.10 -12.96 12.57
CA THR A 172 13.63 -14.33 12.63
C THR A 172 15.10 -14.42 13.05
N SER A 173 15.86 -13.31 12.92
CA SER A 173 17.30 -13.29 13.23
C SER A 173 17.64 -12.49 14.49
N LYS A 174 17.00 -11.36 14.72
CA LYS A 174 17.27 -10.45 15.86
C LYS A 174 16.15 -9.45 16.06
N SER A 175 16.24 -8.68 17.16
CA SER A 175 15.31 -7.59 17.43
C SER A 175 15.96 -6.21 17.17
N TYR A 176 15.13 -5.25 16.73
CA TYR A 176 15.55 -3.88 16.46
C TYR A 176 14.67 -2.93 17.28
N SER A 177 15.30 -2.02 18.03
CA SER A 177 14.58 -0.95 18.73
C SER A 177 14.55 0.32 17.89
N THR A 178 13.37 0.93 17.78
CA THR A 178 13.17 2.16 17.01
C THR A 178 12.17 3.09 17.71
N HIS A 179 12.20 4.38 17.40
CA HIS A 179 11.36 5.42 18.04
C HIS A 179 10.02 5.67 17.33
N TYR A 180 9.57 4.73 16.50
CA TYR A 180 8.21 4.80 15.95
C TYR A 180 7.17 4.52 17.03
N GLN A 181 5.95 5.02 16.81
CA GLN A 181 4.80 4.59 17.59
C GLN A 181 4.15 3.36 16.96
N LEU A 182 3.55 2.48 17.77
CA LEU A 182 2.92 1.26 17.25
C LEU A 182 1.79 1.55 16.25
N GLY A 183 1.03 2.63 16.49
CA GLY A 183 -0.03 3.08 15.57
C GLY A 183 0.50 3.54 14.21
N GLU A 184 1.67 4.18 14.17
CA GLU A 184 2.33 4.57 12.91
C GLU A 184 2.78 3.33 12.11
N LEU A 185 3.26 2.31 12.80
CA LEU A 185 3.67 1.04 12.16
C LEU A 185 2.46 0.22 11.72
N GLU A 186 1.37 0.21 12.48
CA GLU A 186 0.10 -0.39 12.09
C GLU A 186 -0.41 0.19 10.77
N GLU A 187 -0.43 1.53 10.66
CA GLU A 187 -0.85 2.21 9.44
C GLU A 187 0.13 1.97 8.28
N LEU A 188 1.45 2.00 8.55
CA LEU A 188 2.48 1.75 7.55
C LEU A 188 2.39 0.33 6.96
N MET A 189 2.07 -0.67 7.80
CA MET A 189 2.10 -2.10 7.47
C MET A 189 0.70 -2.70 7.27
N ARG A 190 -0.34 -1.87 7.20
CA ARG A 190 -1.74 -2.30 7.11
C ARG A 190 -2.02 -3.21 5.92
N SER A 191 -1.32 -2.99 4.80
CA SER A 191 -1.43 -3.80 3.58
C SER A 191 -0.48 -5.00 3.52
N ASP A 192 0.32 -5.24 4.57
CA ASP A 192 1.45 -6.16 4.53
C ASP A 192 1.24 -7.39 5.44
N ASN A 193 0.00 -7.82 5.62
CA ASN A 193 -0.36 -9.02 6.41
C ASN A 193 -0.03 -8.90 7.91
N PHE A 194 -0.07 -7.67 8.48
CA PHE A 194 0.10 -7.41 9.90
C PHE A 194 -1.23 -7.08 10.55
N LEU A 195 -1.46 -7.64 11.76
CA LEU A 195 -2.67 -7.41 12.54
C LEU A 195 -2.31 -6.92 13.94
N ARG A 196 -2.96 -5.82 14.38
CA ARG A 196 -2.86 -5.39 15.76
C ARG A 196 -3.81 -6.22 16.63
N ILE A 197 -3.27 -7.06 17.47
CA ILE A 197 -4.02 -7.96 18.36
C ILE A 197 -4.13 -7.44 19.78
N HIS A 198 -3.26 -6.51 20.17
CA HIS A 198 -3.23 -5.93 21.52
C HIS A 198 -2.78 -4.46 21.45
N ARG A 199 -3.07 -3.66 22.51
CA ARG A 199 -2.58 -2.28 22.59
C ARG A 199 -1.06 -2.14 22.44
N SER A 200 -0.31 -3.19 22.71
CA SER A 200 1.16 -3.23 22.65
C SER A 200 1.73 -4.16 21.59
N PHE A 201 0.90 -4.89 20.82
CA PHE A 201 1.41 -5.88 19.86
C PHE A 201 0.75 -5.78 18.49
N LEU A 202 1.62 -5.77 17.47
CA LEU A 202 1.30 -5.93 16.05
C LEU A 202 2.00 -7.20 15.55
N VAL A 203 1.28 -8.16 15.00
CA VAL A 203 1.80 -9.48 14.63
C VAL A 203 1.69 -9.74 13.13
N ALA A 204 2.66 -10.47 12.56
CA ALA A 204 2.56 -10.98 11.21
C ALA A 204 1.65 -12.22 11.19
N MET A 205 0.52 -12.14 10.47
CA MET A 205 -0.51 -13.18 10.49
C MET A 205 -0.03 -14.53 9.95
N ASP A 206 0.89 -14.53 8.99
CA ASP A 206 1.49 -15.73 8.43
C ASP A 206 2.51 -16.42 9.36
N LYS A 207 2.87 -15.79 10.48
CA LYS A 207 3.79 -16.32 11.49
C LYS A 207 3.09 -16.87 12.72
N ILE A 208 1.75 -16.80 12.77
CA ILE A 208 0.97 -17.36 13.87
C ILE A 208 1.01 -18.89 13.78
N GLU A 209 1.53 -19.55 14.80
CA GLU A 209 1.63 -21.02 14.91
C GLU A 209 0.36 -21.60 15.53
N SER A 210 -0.16 -20.95 16.58
CA SER A 210 -1.40 -21.30 17.26
C SER A 210 -2.06 -20.09 17.88
N PHE A 211 -3.36 -20.17 18.16
CA PHE A 211 -4.07 -19.10 18.86
C PHE A 211 -5.20 -19.64 19.75
N SER A 212 -5.53 -18.87 20.77
CA SER A 212 -6.68 -19.07 21.65
C SER A 212 -7.51 -17.79 21.74
N ALA A 213 -8.53 -17.77 22.58
CA ALA A 213 -9.32 -16.56 22.83
C ALA A 213 -8.55 -15.43 23.56
N ALA A 214 -7.37 -15.72 24.16
CA ALA A 214 -6.63 -14.77 24.97
C ALA A 214 -5.20 -14.52 24.47
N GLU A 215 -4.66 -15.36 23.58
CA GLU A 215 -3.26 -15.31 23.21
C GLU A 215 -2.99 -15.96 21.86
N VAL A 216 -1.90 -15.54 21.20
CA VAL A 216 -1.34 -16.17 20.02
C VAL A 216 0.09 -16.64 20.28
N GLU A 217 0.52 -17.70 19.61
CA GLU A 217 1.87 -18.23 19.67
C GLU A 217 2.60 -17.94 18.36
N ILE A 218 3.79 -17.34 18.46
CA ILE A 218 4.66 -17.00 17.33
C ILE A 218 6.11 -17.31 17.72
N ALA A 219 6.75 -18.20 16.99
CA ALA A 219 8.15 -18.63 17.21
C ALA A 219 8.41 -19.05 18.66
N GLY A 220 7.47 -19.83 19.24
CA GLY A 220 7.53 -20.32 20.62
C GLY A 220 7.32 -19.25 21.69
N ARG A 221 6.85 -18.05 21.34
CA ARG A 221 6.53 -16.96 22.25
C ARG A 221 5.02 -16.72 22.29
N THR A 222 4.45 -16.71 23.49
CA THR A 222 3.04 -16.39 23.73
C THR A 222 2.83 -14.88 23.81
N ILE A 223 1.90 -14.35 23.02
CA ILE A 223 1.56 -12.91 22.91
C ILE A 223 0.08 -12.74 23.26
N PRO A 224 -0.30 -11.85 24.17
CA PRO A 224 -1.69 -11.61 24.54
C PRO A 224 -2.48 -10.91 23.44
N ILE A 225 -3.78 -11.20 23.38
CA ILE A 225 -4.76 -10.53 22.50
C ILE A 225 -5.43 -9.37 23.23
#